data_359dce0f73f01a362ea918bd5b0c4b53
#
_entry.id   359dce0f73f01a362ea918bd5b0c4b53
#
_cell.length_a   1.000
_cell.length_b   1.000
_cell.length_c   1.000
_cell.angle_alpha   90.00
_cell.angle_beta   90.00
_cell.angle_gamma   90.00
#
_symmetry.space_group_name_H-M   'P 1'
#
loop_
_entity.id
_entity.type
_entity.pdbx_description
1 polymer ?
#
loop_
_entity_poly.entity_id
_entity_poly.type
_entity_poly.pdbx_seq_one_letter_code
_entity_poly.pdbx_strand_id
1 'polypeptide(L)'
;MSQNRDMGNQMIGLVRIETRATNDAFHIYPQRTHRAEVLMQQAALRERKPIDPELRRYLDAIAPPAPPAAQPSNAEMVQARRALMMKALEGRTAIPGLPNGVQVRDVAISASLGARLYTPPGATKPLPVLVYLHGGGWVAGSVATHDPFCRLLSEAAGIILLAVEYRLAPEHPFPAAIEDTLAAFRWAAQHAPGFSGDPRRLLLGGDSAGGNLAAVAANHLCAADAVGPTALLLLYPVIDHPGAAHASYTVNGTGYGLEASLMRWFWDQYAPGIAPDHPEISPLHLKTLPALPPTLVATAEYDPLRDEGIAYADKLKAAGVAVTHHHAPDMHHNFPVHPGTVARFPQSVAALNDFAQWLRTNLAGAGRP
;
A
#
# COMPACT_ATOMS: atom_id res chain seq x y z
N MET A 1 41.14 6.68 37.79
CA MET A 1 40.23 5.50 37.84
C MET A 1 39.02 5.82 36.98
N SER A 2 39.10 5.36 35.75
CA SER A 2 38.10 5.57 34.69
C SER A 2 37.05 4.48 34.77
N GLN A 3 35.77 4.82 34.70
CA GLN A 3 34.72 3.89 34.32
C GLN A 3 34.00 4.42 33.09
N ASN A 4 34.49 3.94 31.96
CA ASN A 4 33.74 3.90 30.67
C ASN A 4 32.54 2.98 30.87
N ARG A 5 31.34 3.48 30.69
CA ARG A 5 30.15 2.65 30.47
C ARG A 5 29.92 2.54 28.96
N ASP A 6 30.25 1.37 28.49
CA ASP A 6 29.87 0.81 27.22
C ASP A 6 28.34 0.73 27.14
N MET A 7 27.71 1.52 26.28
CA MET A 7 26.30 1.35 25.94
C MET A 7 26.24 0.42 24.72
N GLY A 8 26.14 -0.86 25.06
CA GLY A 8 26.04 -1.92 24.06
C GLY A 8 24.85 -1.76 23.13
N ASN A 9 25.19 -1.84 21.88
CA ASN A 9 24.33 -2.05 20.75
C ASN A 9 23.47 -3.31 20.96
N GLN A 10 22.23 -3.17 21.43
CA GLN A 10 21.24 -4.24 21.35
C GLN A 10 20.74 -4.31 19.91
N MET A 11 21.39 -5.14 19.13
CA MET A 11 20.86 -5.64 17.87
C MET A 11 19.55 -6.36 18.18
N ILE A 12 18.45 -5.79 17.71
CA ILE A 12 17.13 -6.42 17.66
C ILE A 12 17.30 -7.70 16.84
N GLY A 13 16.99 -8.84 17.47
CA GLY A 13 17.14 -10.15 16.86
C GLY A 13 16.22 -10.34 15.66
N LEU A 14 16.72 -9.99 14.49
CA LEU A 14 16.23 -10.54 13.23
C LEU A 14 16.58 -12.04 13.26
N VAL A 15 15.54 -12.87 13.26
CA VAL A 15 15.72 -14.32 13.19
C VAL A 15 16.50 -14.64 11.91
N ARG A 16 17.73 -15.10 12.09
CA ARG A 16 18.56 -15.61 10.99
C ARG A 16 17.88 -16.86 10.44
N ILE A 17 17.22 -16.74 9.30
CA ILE A 17 16.62 -17.89 8.60
C ILE A 17 17.74 -18.65 7.92
N GLU A 18 18.12 -19.80 8.50
CA GLU A 18 18.94 -20.79 7.81
C GLU A 18 18.09 -21.44 6.71
N THR A 19 18.41 -21.15 5.47
CA THR A 19 17.81 -21.80 4.30
C THR A 19 18.29 -23.23 4.17
N ARG A 20 17.53 -24.20 4.69
CA ARG A 20 17.59 -25.58 4.21
C ARG A 20 16.63 -25.71 3.04
N ALA A 21 17.19 -25.77 1.84
CA ALA A 21 16.45 -26.13 0.65
C ALA A 21 15.95 -27.58 0.74
N THR A 22 14.66 -27.76 0.95
CA THR A 22 13.96 -29.02 0.68
C THR A 22 12.90 -28.77 -0.38
N ASN A 23 12.97 -29.54 -1.45
CA ASN A 23 12.25 -29.37 -2.72
C ASN A 23 10.75 -29.81 -2.67
N ASP A 24 10.01 -29.63 -1.57
CA ASP A 24 8.64 -30.12 -1.43
C ASP A 24 7.61 -29.06 -0.94
N ALA A 25 7.81 -27.74 -1.21
CA ALA A 25 6.97 -26.67 -0.65
C ALA A 25 5.87 -26.16 -1.60
N PHE A 26 5.27 -27.01 -2.45
CA PHE A 26 4.28 -26.52 -3.44
C PHE A 26 2.79 -26.77 -3.11
N HIS A 27 2.38 -27.21 -1.92
CA HIS A 27 0.97 -27.51 -1.65
C HIS A 27 0.50 -27.09 -0.24
N ILE A 28 0.52 -25.80 0.08
CA ILE A 28 -0.08 -25.31 1.34
C ILE A 28 -1.59 -25.00 1.20
N TYR A 29 -2.07 -24.68 -0.01
CA TYR A 29 -3.49 -24.45 -0.24
C TYR A 29 -4.17 -25.69 -0.85
N PRO A 30 -5.30 -26.15 -0.29
CA PRO A 30 -6.06 -27.24 -0.90
C PRO A 30 -6.51 -26.82 -2.29
N GLN A 31 -6.13 -27.61 -3.31
CA GLN A 31 -6.59 -27.41 -4.69
C GLN A 31 -8.11 -27.55 -4.71
N ARG A 32 -8.82 -26.42 -4.85
CA ARG A 32 -10.26 -26.46 -5.15
C ARG A 32 -10.43 -27.08 -6.53
N THR A 33 -11.39 -27.99 -6.68
CA THR A 33 -11.66 -28.57 -7.99
C THR A 33 -12.08 -27.48 -8.96
N HIS A 34 -11.59 -27.48 -10.18
CA HIS A 34 -11.93 -26.51 -11.25
C HIS A 34 -13.45 -26.25 -11.37
N ARG A 35 -14.26 -27.28 -11.11
CA ARG A 35 -15.73 -27.17 -11.10
C ARG A 35 -16.27 -26.28 -9.99
N ALA A 36 -15.68 -26.31 -8.79
CA ALA A 36 -16.08 -25.48 -7.66
C ALA A 36 -15.71 -24.00 -7.92
N GLU A 37 -14.56 -23.75 -8.51
CA GLU A 37 -14.13 -22.41 -8.93
C GLU A 37 -15.06 -21.81 -9.98
N VAL A 38 -15.39 -22.59 -11.02
CA VAL A 38 -16.33 -22.17 -12.06
C VAL A 38 -17.73 -21.86 -11.51
N LEU A 39 -18.24 -22.65 -10.59
CA LEU A 39 -19.53 -22.43 -9.95
C LEU A 39 -19.52 -21.17 -9.05
N MET A 40 -18.45 -20.96 -8.30
CA MET A 40 -18.30 -19.73 -7.51
C MET A 40 -18.19 -18.48 -8.39
N GLN A 41 -17.43 -18.57 -9.47
CA GLN A 41 -17.32 -17.52 -10.47
C GLN A 41 -18.68 -17.18 -11.10
N GLN A 42 -19.44 -18.19 -11.48
CA GLN A 42 -20.77 -18.00 -12.06
C GLN A 42 -21.76 -17.39 -11.06
N ALA A 43 -21.72 -17.80 -9.79
CA ALA A 43 -22.56 -17.24 -8.75
C ALA A 43 -22.21 -15.77 -8.49
N ALA A 44 -20.92 -15.46 -8.31
CA ALA A 44 -20.43 -14.10 -8.07
C ALA A 44 -20.74 -13.15 -9.26
N LEU A 45 -20.69 -13.65 -10.50
CA LEU A 45 -21.01 -12.86 -11.69
C LEU A 45 -22.52 -12.60 -11.85
N ARG A 46 -23.40 -13.48 -11.33
CA ARG A 46 -24.87 -13.30 -11.43
C ARG A 46 -25.40 -12.19 -10.53
N GLU A 47 -24.76 -11.92 -9.43
CA GLU A 47 -25.18 -10.90 -8.44
C GLU A 47 -24.51 -9.55 -8.68
N ARG A 48 -23.59 -9.48 -9.62
CA ARG A 48 -22.76 -8.31 -9.87
C ARG A 48 -23.50 -7.25 -10.68
N LYS A 49 -23.46 -6.00 -10.21
CA LYS A 49 -23.87 -4.84 -10.98
C LYS A 49 -23.02 -4.76 -12.27
N PRO A 50 -23.63 -4.50 -13.44
CA PRO A 50 -22.87 -4.26 -14.66
C PRO A 50 -21.86 -3.13 -14.47
N ILE A 51 -20.65 -3.32 -15.02
CA ILE A 51 -19.63 -2.27 -15.01
C ILE A 51 -20.13 -1.04 -15.77
N ASP A 52 -19.82 0.14 -15.23
CA ASP A 52 -20.11 1.40 -15.91
C ASP A 52 -19.45 1.44 -17.31
N PRO A 53 -20.19 1.79 -18.39
CA PRO A 53 -19.64 1.81 -19.73
C PRO A 53 -18.45 2.75 -19.93
N GLU A 54 -18.37 3.85 -19.17
CA GLU A 54 -17.22 4.76 -19.23
C GLU A 54 -15.98 4.13 -18.55
N LEU A 55 -16.18 3.50 -17.40
CA LEU A 55 -15.11 2.75 -16.74
C LEU A 55 -14.62 1.60 -17.65
N ARG A 56 -15.52 0.88 -18.32
CA ARG A 56 -15.13 -0.18 -19.30
C ARG A 56 -14.26 0.38 -20.41
N ARG A 57 -14.69 1.48 -21.04
CA ARG A 57 -13.88 2.14 -22.09
C ARG A 57 -12.52 2.60 -21.59
N TYR A 58 -12.47 3.11 -20.38
CA TYR A 58 -11.20 3.51 -19.75
C TYR A 58 -10.28 2.31 -19.55
N LEU A 59 -10.79 1.22 -18.98
CA LEU A 59 -10.02 0.00 -18.73
C LEU A 59 -9.52 -0.62 -20.03
N ASP A 60 -10.34 -0.64 -21.09
CA ASP A 60 -9.94 -1.11 -22.42
C ASP A 60 -8.83 -0.25 -23.03
N ALA A 61 -8.86 1.06 -22.79
CA ALA A 61 -7.83 1.99 -23.27
C ALA A 61 -6.48 1.88 -22.54
N ILE A 62 -6.49 1.49 -21.26
CA ILE A 62 -5.27 1.28 -20.49
C ILE A 62 -4.81 -0.18 -20.47
N ALA A 63 -5.56 -1.09 -21.09
CA ALA A 63 -5.19 -2.49 -21.16
C ALA A 63 -3.79 -2.64 -21.79
N PRO A 64 -2.91 -3.49 -21.22
CA PRO A 64 -1.63 -3.74 -21.83
C PRO A 64 -1.83 -4.32 -23.24
N PRO A 65 -0.93 -4.04 -24.18
CA PRO A 65 -0.96 -4.67 -25.50
C PRO A 65 -0.89 -6.20 -25.34
N ALA A 66 -1.40 -6.93 -26.34
CA ALA A 66 -1.30 -8.38 -26.36
C ALA A 66 0.14 -8.83 -26.08
N PRO A 67 0.35 -9.88 -25.30
CA PRO A 67 1.69 -10.35 -24.98
C PRO A 67 2.48 -10.62 -26.27
N PRO A 68 3.76 -10.27 -26.33
CA PRO A 68 4.60 -10.56 -27.48
C PRO A 68 4.69 -12.06 -27.73
N ALA A 69 4.96 -12.48 -28.97
CA ALA A 69 5.08 -13.88 -29.34
C ALA A 69 6.17 -14.65 -28.55
N ALA A 70 7.22 -13.94 -28.11
CA ALA A 70 8.22 -14.44 -27.18
C ALA A 70 7.94 -13.91 -25.77
N GLN A 71 8.02 -14.76 -24.76
CA GLN A 71 7.91 -14.30 -23.37
C GLN A 71 9.10 -13.40 -23.02
N PRO A 72 8.83 -12.17 -22.50
CA PRO A 72 9.90 -11.28 -22.08
C PRO A 72 10.66 -11.87 -20.88
N SER A 73 11.94 -11.56 -20.77
CA SER A 73 12.72 -11.86 -19.57
C SER A 73 12.19 -11.08 -18.36
N ASN A 74 12.52 -11.52 -17.15
CA ASN A 74 12.16 -10.80 -15.93
C ASN A 74 12.68 -9.36 -15.93
N ALA A 75 13.90 -9.13 -16.41
CA ALA A 75 14.47 -7.78 -16.50
C ALA A 75 13.67 -6.86 -17.44
N GLU A 76 13.24 -7.37 -18.59
CA GLU A 76 12.40 -6.63 -19.52
C GLU A 76 11.03 -6.33 -18.91
N MET A 77 10.43 -7.29 -18.19
CA MET A 77 9.17 -7.07 -17.49
C MET A 77 9.29 -5.98 -16.41
N VAL A 78 10.36 -6.00 -15.60
CA VAL A 78 10.62 -4.96 -14.59
C VAL A 78 10.73 -3.58 -15.24
N GLN A 79 11.54 -3.46 -16.30
CA GLN A 79 11.72 -2.19 -17.01
C GLN A 79 10.42 -1.70 -17.64
N ALA A 80 9.67 -2.57 -18.30
CA ALA A 80 8.39 -2.24 -18.92
C ALA A 80 7.38 -1.74 -17.86
N ARG A 81 7.35 -2.37 -16.68
CA ARG A 81 6.44 -2.00 -15.60
C ARG A 81 6.79 -0.63 -15.02
N ARG A 82 8.07 -0.38 -14.75
CA ARG A 82 8.56 0.91 -14.28
C ARG A 82 8.28 2.03 -15.29
N ALA A 83 8.52 1.77 -16.57
CA ALA A 83 8.23 2.71 -17.66
C ALA A 83 6.73 3.01 -17.78
N LEU A 84 5.87 1.99 -17.65
CA LEU A 84 4.41 2.16 -17.70
C LEU A 84 3.91 3.07 -16.58
N MET A 85 4.39 2.88 -15.35
CA MET A 85 4.01 3.74 -14.22
C MET A 85 4.51 5.17 -14.40
N MET A 86 5.72 5.36 -14.94
CA MET A 86 6.21 6.72 -15.27
C MET A 86 5.40 7.38 -16.38
N LYS A 87 4.98 6.62 -17.40
CA LYS A 87 4.11 7.13 -18.46
C LYS A 87 2.76 7.64 -17.94
N ALA A 88 2.23 7.05 -16.88
CA ALA A 88 1.00 7.52 -16.26
C ALA A 88 1.09 8.98 -15.76
N LEU A 89 2.30 9.48 -15.49
CA LEU A 89 2.54 10.89 -15.14
C LEU A 89 2.36 11.86 -16.31
N GLU A 90 2.42 11.41 -17.54
CA GLU A 90 2.16 12.27 -18.71
C GLU A 90 0.74 12.88 -18.66
N GLY A 91 -0.21 12.19 -18.02
CA GLY A 91 -1.56 12.69 -17.75
C GLY A 91 -1.68 13.64 -16.55
N ARG A 92 -0.59 13.94 -15.84
CA ARG A 92 -0.58 14.76 -14.60
C ARG A 92 -1.18 16.15 -14.78
N THR A 93 -0.90 16.80 -15.90
CA THR A 93 -1.41 18.14 -16.22
C THR A 93 -2.91 18.17 -16.48
N ALA A 94 -3.53 17.01 -16.70
CA ALA A 94 -4.96 16.88 -16.93
C ALA A 94 -5.79 16.74 -15.64
N ILE A 95 -5.14 16.70 -14.44
CA ILE A 95 -5.88 16.60 -13.17
C ILE A 95 -6.44 17.97 -12.82
N PRO A 96 -7.77 18.16 -12.84
CA PRO A 96 -8.37 19.42 -12.43
C PRO A 96 -8.07 19.69 -10.94
N GLY A 97 -7.66 20.93 -10.65
CA GLY A 97 -7.43 21.35 -9.25
C GLY A 97 -6.20 20.74 -8.59
N LEU A 98 -5.21 20.26 -9.36
CA LEU A 98 -3.94 19.82 -8.76
C LEU A 98 -3.31 20.98 -7.96
N PRO A 99 -3.04 20.79 -6.65
CA PRO A 99 -2.61 21.89 -5.79
C PRO A 99 -1.22 22.42 -6.16
N ASN A 100 -1.15 23.71 -6.47
CA ASN A 100 0.12 24.40 -6.71
C ASN A 100 0.73 25.00 -5.43
N GLY A 101 -0.06 25.14 -4.35
CA GLY A 101 0.36 25.73 -3.09
C GLY A 101 1.07 24.76 -2.14
N VAL A 102 1.04 23.47 -2.40
CA VAL A 102 1.73 22.46 -1.59
C VAL A 102 3.23 22.58 -1.79
N GLN A 103 3.95 22.86 -0.73
CA GLN A 103 5.42 22.90 -0.76
C GLN A 103 5.97 21.48 -0.82
N VAL A 104 6.95 21.26 -1.70
CA VAL A 104 7.56 19.95 -1.91
C VAL A 104 9.06 20.02 -1.72
N ARG A 105 9.60 19.10 -0.93
CA ARG A 105 11.04 19.05 -0.62
C ARG A 105 11.50 17.60 -0.47
N ASP A 106 12.57 17.24 -1.17
CA ASP A 106 13.24 15.96 -0.99
C ASP A 106 14.11 15.98 0.28
N VAL A 107 14.12 14.87 1.00
CA VAL A 107 14.89 14.66 2.22
C VAL A 107 15.60 13.32 2.19
N ALA A 108 16.78 13.25 2.80
CA ALA A 108 17.49 11.99 3.02
C ALA A 108 17.13 11.46 4.43
N ILE A 109 16.65 10.23 4.48
CA ILE A 109 16.45 9.49 5.73
C ILE A 109 17.77 8.82 6.14
N SER A 110 18.48 8.27 5.16
CA SER A 110 19.83 7.70 5.30
C SER A 110 20.64 7.93 4.02
N ALA A 111 21.83 7.39 3.93
CA ALA A 111 22.67 7.47 2.71
C ALA A 111 22.01 6.77 1.49
N SER A 112 21.13 5.80 1.73
CA SER A 112 20.48 4.99 0.68
C SER A 112 18.96 5.09 0.67
N LEU A 113 18.34 5.81 1.59
CA LEU A 113 16.89 5.93 1.71
C LEU A 113 16.49 7.40 1.64
N GLY A 114 15.78 7.76 0.57
CA GLY A 114 15.20 9.08 0.36
C GLY A 114 13.71 9.11 0.67
N ALA A 115 13.19 10.33 0.83
CA ALA A 115 11.75 10.57 0.90
C ALA A 115 11.43 11.98 0.38
N ARG A 116 10.15 12.24 0.13
CA ARG A 116 9.65 13.55 -0.26
C ARG A 116 8.59 14.03 0.71
N LEU A 117 8.80 15.25 1.23
CA LEU A 117 7.84 15.94 2.08
C LEU A 117 6.90 16.78 1.21
N TYR A 118 5.62 16.69 1.53
CA TYR A 118 4.54 17.52 0.99
C TYR A 118 3.91 18.26 2.15
N THR A 119 4.04 19.59 2.16
CA THR A 119 3.51 20.45 3.23
C THR A 119 2.39 21.30 2.66
N PRO A 120 1.16 21.21 3.20
CA PRO A 120 0.03 22.03 2.73
C PRO A 120 0.26 23.50 3.02
N PRO A 121 -0.36 24.41 2.25
CA PRO A 121 -0.24 25.85 2.47
C PRO A 121 -0.88 26.28 3.80
N GLY A 122 -0.39 27.39 4.37
CA GLY A 122 -0.99 28.02 5.56
C GLY A 122 -0.75 27.30 6.89
N ALA A 123 0.21 26.37 6.98
CA ALA A 123 0.59 25.69 8.21
C ALA A 123 1.15 26.68 9.25
N THR A 124 0.37 27.01 10.29
CA THR A 124 0.77 27.89 11.40
C THR A 124 1.05 27.13 12.71
N LYS A 125 0.75 25.84 12.75
CA LYS A 125 0.95 24.93 13.92
C LYS A 125 1.58 23.63 13.43
N PRO A 126 2.24 22.85 14.30
CA PRO A 126 2.71 21.53 13.94
C PRO A 126 1.56 20.66 13.39
N LEU A 127 1.76 20.07 12.23
CA LEU A 127 0.78 19.26 11.53
C LEU A 127 1.00 17.77 11.78
N PRO A 128 -0.04 16.93 11.69
CA PRO A 128 0.13 15.49 11.61
C PRO A 128 1.00 15.10 10.43
N VAL A 129 1.71 13.99 10.54
CA VAL A 129 2.59 13.47 9.48
C VAL A 129 2.14 12.08 9.07
N LEU A 130 1.80 11.90 7.81
CA LEU A 130 1.55 10.59 7.21
C LEU A 130 2.82 10.10 6.51
N VAL A 131 3.42 9.03 7.03
CA VAL A 131 4.44 8.27 6.32
C VAL A 131 3.73 7.42 5.30
N TYR A 132 3.98 7.68 4.01
CA TYR A 132 3.23 7.08 2.91
C TYR A 132 4.13 6.21 2.01
N LEU A 133 3.68 4.99 1.77
CA LEU A 133 4.34 3.99 0.93
C LEU A 133 3.55 3.86 -0.37
N HIS A 134 4.21 4.07 -1.49
CA HIS A 134 3.57 3.96 -2.80
C HIS A 134 3.30 2.52 -3.22
N GLY A 135 2.31 2.33 -4.10
CA GLY A 135 2.01 1.06 -4.75
C GLY A 135 2.98 0.75 -5.90
N GLY A 136 2.74 -0.38 -6.56
CA GLY A 136 3.52 -0.83 -7.72
C GLY A 136 4.06 -2.25 -7.57
N GLY A 137 3.44 -3.09 -6.74
CA GLY A 137 3.79 -4.51 -6.55
C GLY A 137 5.20 -4.71 -6.00
N TRP A 138 5.71 -3.77 -5.19
CA TRP A 138 7.07 -3.76 -4.64
C TRP A 138 8.20 -3.71 -5.69
N VAL A 139 7.88 -3.73 -6.98
CA VAL A 139 8.82 -3.82 -8.12
C VAL A 139 8.91 -2.50 -8.88
N ALA A 140 7.84 -1.74 -8.88
CA ALA A 140 7.72 -0.49 -9.61
C ALA A 140 7.09 0.59 -8.72
N GLY A 141 6.86 1.78 -9.29
CA GLY A 141 6.41 2.93 -8.51
C GLY A 141 7.57 3.75 -7.98
N SER A 142 7.26 4.94 -7.51
CA SER A 142 8.20 5.88 -6.93
C SER A 142 7.43 7.02 -6.26
N VAL A 143 8.12 7.82 -5.48
CA VAL A 143 7.59 9.10 -4.99
C VAL A 143 7.10 9.98 -6.14
N ALA A 144 7.79 9.96 -7.29
CA ALA A 144 7.39 10.74 -8.46
C ALA A 144 6.06 10.28 -9.06
N THR A 145 5.81 8.96 -9.15
CA THR A 145 4.56 8.40 -9.70
C THR A 145 3.35 8.73 -8.84
N HIS A 146 3.54 8.95 -7.54
CA HIS A 146 2.47 9.26 -6.57
C HIS A 146 2.40 10.75 -6.18
N ASP A 147 3.25 11.60 -6.77
CA ASP A 147 3.28 13.06 -6.48
C ASP A 147 1.91 13.74 -6.59
N PRO A 148 1.08 13.48 -7.64
CA PRO A 148 -0.24 14.09 -7.72
C PRO A 148 -1.16 13.71 -6.55
N PHE A 149 -1.22 12.45 -6.19
CA PHE A 149 -2.01 11.96 -5.06
C PHE A 149 -1.53 12.56 -3.74
N CYS A 150 -0.21 12.56 -3.50
CA CYS A 150 0.38 13.12 -2.29
C CYS A 150 0.06 14.61 -2.11
N ARG A 151 0.07 15.40 -3.20
CA ARG A 151 -0.33 16.80 -3.17
C ARG A 151 -1.80 16.96 -2.83
N LEU A 152 -2.68 16.23 -3.54
CA LEU A 152 -4.12 16.29 -3.33
C LEU A 152 -4.48 15.91 -1.90
N LEU A 153 -3.94 14.80 -1.38
CA LEU A 153 -4.24 14.34 -0.02
C LEU A 153 -3.65 15.28 1.04
N SER A 154 -2.44 15.79 0.85
CA SER A 154 -1.81 16.76 1.76
C SER A 154 -2.68 18.00 1.94
N GLU A 155 -3.10 18.62 0.85
CA GLU A 155 -3.95 19.83 0.90
C GLU A 155 -5.34 19.52 1.46
N ALA A 156 -6.01 18.46 0.94
CA ALA A 156 -7.36 18.13 1.36
C ALA A 156 -7.45 17.73 2.83
N ALA A 157 -6.46 17.02 3.36
CA ALA A 157 -6.44 16.58 4.75
C ALA A 157 -5.81 17.63 5.70
N GLY A 158 -5.04 18.58 5.19
CA GLY A 158 -4.28 19.55 6.00
C GLY A 158 -3.16 18.88 6.81
N ILE A 159 -2.46 17.91 6.22
CA ILE A 159 -1.39 17.13 6.86
C ILE A 159 -0.11 17.18 6.04
N ILE A 160 1.02 16.92 6.68
CA ILE A 160 2.28 16.66 5.98
C ILE A 160 2.29 15.21 5.52
N LEU A 161 2.65 14.95 4.24
CA LEU A 161 3.01 13.62 3.80
C LEU A 161 4.53 13.49 3.70
N LEU A 162 5.05 12.38 4.19
CA LEU A 162 6.41 11.90 3.96
C LEU A 162 6.32 10.67 3.07
N ALA A 163 6.37 10.86 1.74
CA ALA A 163 6.37 9.77 0.78
C ALA A 163 7.76 9.16 0.68
N VAL A 164 7.86 7.85 0.89
CA VAL A 164 9.13 7.12 1.03
C VAL A 164 9.55 6.48 -0.28
N GLU A 165 10.80 6.71 -0.70
CA GLU A 165 11.41 6.06 -1.86
C GLU A 165 12.08 4.76 -1.41
N TYR A 166 11.28 3.76 -1.04
CA TYR A 166 11.77 2.50 -0.51
C TYR A 166 12.42 1.62 -1.59
N ARG A 167 13.34 0.74 -1.19
CA ARG A 167 14.05 -0.20 -2.08
C ARG A 167 13.08 -1.18 -2.72
N LEU A 168 13.24 -1.38 -4.03
CA LEU A 168 12.35 -2.21 -4.85
C LEU A 168 12.97 -3.58 -5.15
N ALA A 169 12.12 -4.58 -5.28
CA ALA A 169 12.40 -5.88 -5.85
C ALA A 169 12.50 -5.77 -7.40
N PRO A 170 13.20 -6.69 -8.06
CA PRO A 170 13.92 -7.83 -7.53
C PRO A 170 15.32 -7.48 -7.00
N GLU A 171 15.81 -6.25 -7.17
CA GLU A 171 17.15 -5.84 -6.72
C GLU A 171 17.27 -5.93 -5.19
N HIS A 172 16.17 -5.63 -4.48
CA HIS A 172 16.08 -5.67 -3.03
C HIS A 172 14.78 -6.36 -2.61
N PRO A 173 14.73 -7.71 -2.62
CA PRO A 173 13.53 -8.45 -2.23
C PRO A 173 13.24 -8.29 -0.73
N PHE A 174 12.13 -8.87 -0.27
CA PHE A 174 11.80 -8.97 1.15
C PHE A 174 13.03 -9.42 1.98
N PRO A 175 13.32 -8.77 3.12
CA PRO A 175 12.51 -7.78 3.84
C PRO A 175 12.87 -6.30 3.57
N ALA A 176 13.66 -5.98 2.56
CA ALA A 176 14.27 -4.66 2.37
C ALA A 176 13.26 -3.49 2.46
N ALA A 177 12.11 -3.59 1.78
CA ALA A 177 11.09 -2.54 1.80
C ALA A 177 10.43 -2.36 3.19
N ILE A 178 10.30 -3.44 3.97
CA ILE A 178 9.79 -3.36 5.35
C ILE A 178 10.81 -2.64 6.26
N GLU A 179 12.09 -2.97 6.13
CA GLU A 179 13.16 -2.30 6.87
C GLU A 179 13.16 -0.79 6.59
N ASP A 180 13.03 -0.41 5.31
CA ASP A 180 12.98 0.99 4.89
C ASP A 180 11.72 1.69 5.44
N THR A 181 10.58 1.01 5.47
CA THR A 181 9.33 1.54 6.04
C THR A 181 9.49 1.83 7.54
N LEU A 182 10.04 0.88 8.29
CA LEU A 182 10.30 1.03 9.72
C LEU A 182 11.31 2.16 9.99
N ALA A 183 12.39 2.23 9.18
CA ALA A 183 13.39 3.29 9.29
C ALA A 183 12.78 4.67 9.01
N ALA A 184 11.93 4.79 7.98
CA ALA A 184 11.26 6.04 7.63
C ALA A 184 10.28 6.51 8.73
N PHE A 185 9.52 5.60 9.31
CA PHE A 185 8.61 5.93 10.40
C PHE A 185 9.38 6.42 11.66
N ARG A 186 10.42 5.71 12.05
CA ARG A 186 11.27 6.10 13.19
C ARG A 186 11.99 7.42 12.96
N TRP A 187 12.46 7.65 11.72
CA TRP A 187 13.04 8.91 11.30
C TRP A 187 12.01 10.06 11.43
N ALA A 188 10.78 9.86 10.97
CA ALA A 188 9.72 10.84 11.10
C ALA A 188 9.43 11.16 12.59
N ALA A 189 9.40 10.15 13.46
CA ALA A 189 9.20 10.35 14.91
C ALA A 189 10.27 11.26 15.53
N GLN A 190 11.51 11.15 15.08
CA GLN A 190 12.63 11.94 15.60
C GLN A 190 12.73 13.33 14.97
N HIS A 191 12.39 13.48 13.68
CA HIS A 191 12.69 14.67 12.90
C HIS A 191 11.46 15.53 12.56
N ALA A 192 10.23 15.09 12.89
CA ALA A 192 9.00 15.83 12.59
C ALA A 192 9.04 17.31 13.01
N PRO A 193 9.55 17.69 14.20
CA PRO A 193 9.64 19.10 14.57
C PRO A 193 10.46 19.94 13.60
N GLY A 194 11.48 19.38 12.96
CA GLY A 194 12.37 20.06 12.03
C GLY A 194 11.70 20.45 10.68
N PHE A 195 10.48 19.94 10.42
CA PHE A 195 9.68 20.30 9.25
C PHE A 195 8.23 20.67 9.60
N SER A 196 8.00 21.18 10.82
CA SER A 196 6.69 21.59 11.34
C SER A 196 5.70 20.42 11.48
N GLY A 197 6.17 19.20 11.63
CA GLY A 197 5.38 18.03 11.95
C GLY A 197 5.23 17.83 13.46
N ASP A 198 4.13 17.18 13.87
CA ASP A 198 3.90 16.79 15.27
C ASP A 198 4.28 15.30 15.45
N PRO A 199 5.35 14.98 16.19
CA PRO A 199 5.80 13.61 16.39
C PRO A 199 4.82 12.75 17.20
N ARG A 200 3.81 13.34 17.85
CA ARG A 200 2.75 12.63 18.56
C ARG A 200 1.56 12.28 17.65
N ARG A 201 1.53 12.79 16.43
CA ARG A 201 0.48 12.56 15.45
C ARG A 201 1.07 12.02 14.15
N LEU A 202 1.72 10.85 14.27
CA LEU A 202 2.29 10.14 13.14
C LEU A 202 1.30 9.09 12.65
N LEU A 203 1.07 9.08 11.36
CA LEU A 203 0.24 8.12 10.68
C LEU A 203 1.10 7.26 9.76
N LEU A 204 0.61 6.09 9.42
CA LEU A 204 1.24 5.22 8.46
C LEU A 204 0.20 4.81 7.41
N GLY A 205 0.58 4.78 6.15
CA GLY A 205 -0.37 4.39 5.11
C GLY A 205 0.30 4.14 3.77
N GLY A 206 -0.48 3.59 2.86
CA GLY A 206 -0.03 3.31 1.51
C GLY A 206 -1.12 2.66 0.68
N ASP A 207 -0.84 2.51 -0.60
CA ASP A 207 -1.74 1.89 -1.56
C ASP A 207 -1.16 0.59 -2.10
N SER A 208 -2.00 -0.42 -2.32
CA SER A 208 -1.62 -1.70 -2.93
C SER A 208 -0.46 -2.37 -2.16
N ALA A 209 0.69 -2.59 -2.79
CA ALA A 209 1.91 -3.07 -2.15
C ALA A 209 2.38 -2.14 -1.00
N GLY A 210 2.22 -0.82 -1.14
CA GLY A 210 2.50 0.14 -0.06
C GLY A 210 1.53 -0.01 1.11
N GLY A 211 0.29 -0.38 0.85
CA GLY A 211 -0.69 -0.75 1.89
C GLY A 211 -0.29 -2.02 2.65
N ASN A 212 0.31 -2.99 1.97
CA ASN A 212 0.92 -4.17 2.60
C ASN A 212 2.07 -3.77 3.53
N LEU A 213 3.02 -2.98 3.02
CA LEU A 213 4.16 -2.48 3.83
C LEU A 213 3.67 -1.73 5.07
N ALA A 214 2.64 -0.89 4.92
CA ALA A 214 2.07 -0.15 6.04
C ALA A 214 1.40 -1.07 7.07
N ALA A 215 0.64 -2.09 6.63
CA ALA A 215 -0.01 -3.05 7.54
C ALA A 215 1.01 -3.89 8.31
N VAL A 216 2.06 -4.39 7.64
CA VAL A 216 3.12 -5.18 8.27
C VAL A 216 3.94 -4.32 9.22
N ALA A 217 4.39 -3.13 8.79
CA ALA A 217 5.17 -2.24 9.64
C ALA A 217 4.37 -1.77 10.87
N ALA A 218 3.06 -1.54 10.75
CA ALA A 218 2.21 -1.20 11.90
C ALA A 218 2.18 -2.32 12.94
N ASN A 219 2.15 -3.60 12.52
CA ASN A 219 2.23 -4.72 13.44
C ASN A 219 3.53 -4.70 14.25
N HIS A 220 4.67 -4.41 13.61
CA HIS A 220 5.96 -4.28 14.30
C HIS A 220 6.00 -3.08 15.25
N LEU A 221 5.62 -1.90 14.78
CA LEU A 221 5.68 -0.66 15.55
C LEU A 221 4.77 -0.71 16.77
N CYS A 222 3.56 -1.26 16.64
CA CYS A 222 2.62 -1.36 17.76
C CYS A 222 2.96 -2.48 18.75
N ALA A 223 3.76 -3.48 18.34
CA ALA A 223 4.20 -4.56 19.24
C ALA A 223 5.46 -4.23 20.02
N ALA A 224 6.39 -3.46 19.47
CA ALA A 224 7.75 -3.32 19.98
C ALA A 224 8.15 -1.87 20.33
N ASP A 225 7.57 -0.86 19.69
CA ASP A 225 8.05 0.51 19.80
C ASP A 225 7.23 1.35 20.80
N ALA A 226 7.90 2.26 21.46
CA ALA A 226 7.25 3.24 22.34
C ALA A 226 6.38 4.25 21.57
N VAL A 227 6.62 4.40 20.27
CA VAL A 227 5.90 5.30 19.37
C VAL A 227 5.40 4.50 18.17
N GLY A 228 4.12 4.16 18.17
CA GLY A 228 3.42 3.57 17.05
C GLY A 228 2.63 4.61 16.24
N PRO A 229 2.08 4.22 15.08
CA PRO A 229 1.19 5.09 14.32
C PRO A 229 -0.11 5.39 15.09
N THR A 230 -0.62 6.61 14.95
CA THR A 230 -1.88 7.06 15.57
C THR A 230 -3.11 6.76 14.70
N ALA A 231 -2.91 6.47 13.43
CA ALA A 231 -3.94 5.97 12.50
C ALA A 231 -3.29 5.26 11.32
N LEU A 232 -4.03 4.35 10.65
CA LEU A 232 -3.59 3.64 9.45
C LEU A 232 -4.50 3.98 8.27
N LEU A 233 -3.90 4.24 7.10
CA LEU A 233 -4.60 4.46 5.84
C LEU A 233 -4.18 3.37 4.84
N LEU A 234 -5.02 2.36 4.64
CA LEU A 234 -4.74 1.21 3.79
C LEU A 234 -5.63 1.26 2.55
N LEU A 235 -5.05 1.64 1.40
CA LEU A 235 -5.79 1.79 0.16
C LEU A 235 -5.64 0.52 -0.68
N TYR A 236 -6.74 -0.20 -0.89
CA TYR A 236 -6.77 -1.49 -1.61
C TYR A 236 -5.51 -2.33 -1.36
N PRO A 237 -5.18 -2.59 -0.08
CA PRO A 237 -3.90 -3.17 0.29
C PRO A 237 -3.77 -4.61 -0.20
N VAL A 238 -2.55 -5.02 -0.56
CA VAL A 238 -2.20 -6.45 -0.69
C VAL A 238 -2.10 -7.01 0.73
N ILE A 239 -2.91 -8.00 1.05
CA ILE A 239 -3.00 -8.55 2.43
C ILE A 239 -2.75 -10.04 2.48
N ASP A 240 -2.93 -10.72 1.36
CA ASP A 240 -2.78 -12.17 1.25
C ASP A 240 -2.13 -12.56 -0.08
N HIS A 241 -1.62 -13.79 -0.13
CA HIS A 241 -1.02 -14.32 -1.35
C HIS A 241 -2.09 -14.70 -2.39
N PRO A 242 -1.88 -14.47 -3.69
CA PRO A 242 -2.84 -14.83 -4.76
C PRO A 242 -3.27 -16.31 -4.78
N GLY A 243 -2.52 -17.18 -4.15
CA GLY A 243 -2.84 -18.60 -3.97
C GLY A 243 -3.89 -18.90 -2.89
N ALA A 244 -4.26 -17.92 -2.07
CA ALA A 244 -5.25 -18.09 -0.99
C ALA A 244 -6.69 -18.27 -1.49
N ALA A 245 -6.91 -18.29 -2.81
CA ALA A 245 -8.18 -18.58 -3.47
C ALA A 245 -9.33 -17.63 -3.09
N HIS A 246 -9.05 -16.34 -2.87
CA HIS A 246 -10.09 -15.31 -2.77
C HIS A 246 -10.86 -15.24 -4.10
N ALA A 247 -12.20 -15.18 -4.03
CA ALA A 247 -13.05 -15.22 -5.22
C ALA A 247 -12.78 -14.03 -6.17
N SER A 248 -12.40 -12.88 -5.63
CA SER A 248 -12.06 -11.68 -6.42
C SER A 248 -10.89 -11.91 -7.39
N TYR A 249 -9.92 -12.78 -7.07
CA TYR A 249 -8.87 -13.15 -8.03
C TYR A 249 -9.39 -13.90 -9.25
N THR A 250 -10.50 -14.63 -9.10
CA THR A 250 -11.15 -15.34 -10.21
C THR A 250 -12.04 -14.40 -11.01
N VAL A 251 -12.90 -13.59 -10.35
CA VAL A 251 -13.91 -12.76 -11.04
C VAL A 251 -13.37 -11.43 -11.54
N ASN A 252 -12.29 -10.92 -10.94
CA ASN A 252 -11.65 -9.64 -11.28
C ASN A 252 -10.23 -9.80 -11.82
N GLY A 253 -9.74 -11.02 -11.93
CA GLY A 253 -8.34 -11.30 -12.25
C GLY A 253 -7.93 -11.02 -13.68
N THR A 254 -8.85 -10.62 -14.56
CA THR A 254 -8.56 -10.29 -15.97
C THR A 254 -9.47 -9.18 -16.48
N GLY A 255 -8.88 -8.20 -17.15
CA GLY A 255 -9.60 -7.14 -17.85
C GLY A 255 -10.06 -5.98 -16.98
N TYR A 256 -9.59 -5.87 -15.73
CA TYR A 256 -9.95 -4.77 -14.82
C TYR A 256 -8.76 -3.91 -14.40
N GLY A 257 -7.68 -3.93 -15.19
CA GLY A 257 -6.49 -3.09 -14.99
C GLY A 257 -5.39 -3.78 -14.19
N LEU A 258 -5.70 -4.42 -13.06
CA LEU A 258 -4.78 -5.30 -12.34
C LEU A 258 -5.08 -6.76 -12.67
N GLU A 259 -4.09 -7.47 -13.23
CA GLU A 259 -4.22 -8.86 -13.62
C GLU A 259 -3.75 -9.80 -12.49
N ALA A 260 -4.47 -10.90 -12.24
CA ALA A 260 -4.09 -11.90 -11.27
C ALA A 260 -2.73 -12.56 -11.58
N SER A 261 -2.42 -12.74 -12.87
CA SER A 261 -1.12 -13.24 -13.33
C SER A 261 0.02 -12.29 -12.96
N LEU A 262 -0.24 -10.98 -13.06
CA LEU A 262 0.72 -9.95 -12.67
C LEU A 262 0.95 -9.93 -11.16
N MET A 263 -0.11 -10.14 -10.36
CA MET A 263 0.04 -10.24 -8.91
C MET A 263 0.93 -11.43 -8.52
N ARG A 264 0.75 -12.59 -9.14
CA ARG A 264 1.64 -13.75 -8.92
C ARG A 264 3.09 -13.42 -9.26
N TRP A 265 3.32 -12.80 -10.42
CA TRP A 265 4.66 -12.38 -10.80
C TRP A 265 5.29 -11.37 -9.82
N PHE A 266 4.54 -10.41 -9.29
CA PHE A 266 5.04 -9.47 -8.27
C PHE A 266 5.49 -10.20 -7.00
N TRP A 267 4.72 -11.19 -6.55
CA TRP A 267 5.07 -12.00 -5.39
C TRP A 267 6.35 -12.80 -5.61
N ASP A 268 6.53 -13.38 -6.81
CA ASP A 268 7.75 -14.11 -7.18
C ASP A 268 8.99 -13.21 -7.17
N GLN A 269 8.82 -11.91 -7.47
CA GLN A 269 9.93 -10.94 -7.41
C GLN A 269 10.17 -10.45 -5.98
N TYR A 270 9.11 -10.19 -5.21
CA TYR A 270 9.19 -9.59 -3.89
C TYR A 270 9.67 -10.56 -2.81
N ALA A 271 9.11 -11.76 -2.76
CA ALA A 271 9.33 -12.73 -1.69
C ALA A 271 9.68 -14.14 -2.20
N PRO A 272 10.75 -14.29 -3.04
CA PRO A 272 11.10 -15.58 -3.62
C PRO A 272 11.42 -16.60 -2.54
N GLY A 273 10.72 -17.74 -2.57
CA GLY A 273 10.95 -18.85 -1.64
C GLY A 273 10.42 -18.65 -0.21
N ILE A 274 9.71 -17.56 0.06
CA ILE A 274 9.04 -17.35 1.35
C ILE A 274 7.66 -18.02 1.31
N ALA A 275 7.27 -18.64 2.43
CA ALA A 275 5.97 -19.30 2.54
C ALA A 275 4.83 -18.30 2.30
N PRO A 276 3.83 -18.62 1.47
CA PRO A 276 2.74 -17.69 1.11
C PRO A 276 1.95 -17.14 2.31
N ASP A 277 1.86 -17.91 3.39
CA ASP A 277 1.17 -17.53 4.63
C ASP A 277 2.08 -16.90 5.69
N HIS A 278 3.31 -16.52 5.30
CA HIS A 278 4.22 -15.86 6.22
C HIS A 278 3.66 -14.47 6.61
N PRO A 279 3.45 -14.18 7.91
CA PRO A 279 2.69 -13.00 8.35
C PRO A 279 3.35 -11.66 8.02
N GLU A 280 4.65 -11.64 7.74
CA GLU A 280 5.37 -10.41 7.33
C GLU A 280 5.28 -10.11 5.83
N ILE A 281 4.63 -10.97 5.05
CA ILE A 281 4.28 -10.70 3.66
C ILE A 281 2.77 -10.79 3.44
N SER A 282 2.08 -11.69 4.18
CA SER A 282 0.63 -11.90 4.15
C SER A 282 0.04 -11.60 5.54
N PRO A 283 -0.17 -10.33 5.92
CA PRO A 283 -0.59 -9.95 7.28
C PRO A 283 -1.96 -10.49 7.68
N LEU A 284 -2.76 -11.00 6.73
CA LEU A 284 -3.98 -11.74 7.04
C LEU A 284 -3.72 -13.00 7.91
N HIS A 285 -2.52 -13.58 7.82
CA HIS A 285 -2.14 -14.81 8.57
C HIS A 285 -1.51 -14.53 9.94
N LEU A 286 -1.32 -13.27 10.34
CA LEU A 286 -0.83 -12.95 11.68
C LEU A 286 -1.85 -13.45 12.73
N LYS A 287 -1.44 -14.38 13.59
CA LYS A 287 -2.34 -15.06 14.55
C LYS A 287 -2.90 -14.12 15.61
N THR A 288 -2.07 -13.22 16.14
CA THR A 288 -2.44 -12.26 17.17
C THR A 288 -2.04 -10.87 16.73
N LEU A 289 -3.01 -9.99 16.55
CA LEU A 289 -2.76 -8.59 16.22
C LEU A 289 -2.33 -7.82 17.48
N PRO A 290 -1.36 -6.91 17.38
CA PRO A 290 -1.10 -5.95 18.44
C PRO A 290 -2.29 -4.96 18.58
N ALA A 291 -2.22 -4.06 19.56
CA ALA A 291 -3.19 -2.97 19.70
C ALA A 291 -3.00 -1.95 18.56
N LEU A 292 -3.65 -2.18 17.44
CA LEU A 292 -3.59 -1.30 16.27
C LEU A 292 -4.47 -0.05 16.45
N PRO A 293 -4.06 1.09 15.89
CA PRO A 293 -4.82 2.33 15.94
C PRO A 293 -6.05 2.30 15.01
N PRO A 294 -6.91 3.33 15.06
CA PRO A 294 -7.99 3.49 14.08
C PRO A 294 -7.47 3.32 12.66
N THR A 295 -8.16 2.50 11.87
CA THR A 295 -7.71 2.07 10.55
C THR A 295 -8.78 2.31 9.50
N LEU A 296 -8.45 2.99 8.40
CA LEU A 296 -9.25 3.00 7.19
C LEU A 296 -8.71 1.94 6.23
N VAL A 297 -9.61 1.05 5.78
CA VAL A 297 -9.33 0.10 4.69
C VAL A 297 -10.23 0.47 3.51
N ALA A 298 -9.64 0.83 2.38
CA ALA A 298 -10.38 1.08 1.14
C ALA A 298 -10.29 -0.14 0.23
N THR A 299 -11.40 -0.49 -0.43
CA THR A 299 -11.47 -1.56 -1.45
C THR A 299 -12.25 -1.09 -2.67
N ALA A 300 -12.03 -1.71 -3.82
CA ALA A 300 -12.74 -1.44 -5.06
C ALA A 300 -13.45 -2.69 -5.57
N GLU A 301 -14.62 -2.52 -6.22
CA GLU A 301 -15.42 -3.66 -6.69
C GLU A 301 -14.70 -4.46 -7.78
N TYR A 302 -14.05 -3.77 -8.72
CA TYR A 302 -13.38 -4.38 -9.87
C TYR A 302 -11.88 -4.55 -9.61
N ASP A 303 -11.53 -5.20 -8.48
CA ASP A 303 -10.16 -5.39 -8.02
C ASP A 303 -9.94 -6.84 -7.58
N PRO A 304 -8.91 -7.54 -8.05
CA PRO A 304 -8.56 -8.86 -7.53
C PRO A 304 -8.24 -8.86 -6.02
N LEU A 305 -7.77 -7.73 -5.46
CA LEU A 305 -7.45 -7.57 -4.03
C LEU A 305 -8.68 -7.25 -3.15
N ARG A 306 -9.89 -7.15 -3.75
CA ARG A 306 -11.11 -6.76 -3.03
C ARG A 306 -11.37 -7.64 -1.81
N ASP A 307 -11.41 -8.95 -2.00
CA ASP A 307 -11.86 -9.87 -0.96
C ASP A 307 -10.86 -10.03 0.17
N GLU A 308 -9.56 -9.99 -0.12
CA GLU A 308 -8.52 -10.00 0.92
C GLU A 308 -8.53 -8.72 1.75
N GLY A 309 -8.78 -7.57 1.11
CA GLY A 309 -8.96 -6.28 1.80
C GLY A 309 -10.18 -6.27 2.73
N ILE A 310 -11.31 -6.83 2.28
CA ILE A 310 -12.53 -7.01 3.11
C ILE A 310 -12.23 -7.94 4.29
N ALA A 311 -11.61 -9.10 4.03
CA ALA A 311 -11.26 -10.07 5.06
C ALA A 311 -10.35 -9.46 6.14
N TYR A 312 -9.41 -8.59 5.73
CA TYR A 312 -8.55 -7.90 6.68
C TYR A 312 -9.29 -6.87 7.51
N ALA A 313 -10.17 -6.09 6.89
CA ALA A 313 -11.02 -5.15 7.62
C ALA A 313 -11.88 -5.86 8.67
N ASP A 314 -12.42 -7.03 8.34
CA ASP A 314 -13.23 -7.83 9.28
C ASP A 314 -12.37 -8.46 10.38
N LYS A 315 -11.18 -8.93 10.05
CA LYS A 315 -10.20 -9.41 11.04
C LYS A 315 -9.81 -8.32 12.05
N LEU A 316 -9.55 -7.11 11.58
CA LEU A 316 -9.23 -5.96 12.44
C LEU A 316 -10.41 -5.62 13.35
N LYS A 317 -11.65 -5.57 12.84
CA LYS A 317 -12.86 -5.34 13.63
C LYS A 317 -13.04 -6.42 14.70
N ALA A 318 -12.86 -7.69 14.34
CA ALA A 318 -12.95 -8.81 15.27
C ALA A 318 -11.91 -8.73 16.40
N ALA A 319 -10.75 -8.11 16.15
CA ALA A 319 -9.71 -7.83 17.14
C ALA A 319 -9.98 -6.54 17.97
N GLY A 320 -11.10 -5.85 17.76
CA GLY A 320 -11.46 -4.64 18.50
C GLY A 320 -10.86 -3.34 17.95
N VAL A 321 -10.26 -3.37 16.77
CA VAL A 321 -9.73 -2.16 16.12
C VAL A 321 -10.90 -1.31 15.60
N ALA A 322 -10.84 0.00 15.77
CA ALA A 322 -11.79 0.94 15.18
C ALA A 322 -11.56 1.03 13.65
N VAL A 323 -12.33 0.28 12.86
CA VAL A 323 -12.16 0.19 11.41
C VAL A 323 -13.26 0.96 10.67
N THR A 324 -12.82 1.83 9.75
CA THR A 324 -13.66 2.37 8.68
C THR A 324 -13.35 1.61 7.39
N HIS A 325 -14.32 0.86 6.87
CA HIS A 325 -14.20 0.21 5.57
C HIS A 325 -14.89 1.06 4.51
N HIS A 326 -14.09 1.60 3.57
CA HIS A 326 -14.58 2.36 2.42
C HIS A 326 -14.56 1.45 1.19
N HIS A 327 -15.73 1.01 0.74
CA HIS A 327 -15.87 0.22 -0.49
C HIS A 327 -16.31 1.12 -1.64
N ALA A 328 -15.55 1.11 -2.75
CA ALA A 328 -15.88 1.82 -3.99
C ALA A 328 -16.58 0.88 -4.99
N PRO A 329 -17.93 0.86 -5.07
CA PRO A 329 -18.70 -0.15 -5.79
C PRO A 329 -18.59 -0.05 -7.32
N ASP A 330 -18.15 1.08 -7.84
CA ASP A 330 -18.09 1.38 -9.27
C ASP A 330 -16.64 1.64 -9.75
N MET A 331 -15.63 1.22 -8.96
CA MET A 331 -14.22 1.52 -9.25
C MET A 331 -13.36 0.26 -9.36
N HIS A 332 -12.18 0.43 -9.95
CA HIS A 332 -11.15 -0.58 -10.10
C HIS A 332 -9.94 -0.28 -9.23
N HIS A 333 -8.93 -1.17 -9.22
CA HIS A 333 -7.66 -0.95 -8.54
C HIS A 333 -7.02 0.41 -8.90
N ASN A 334 -6.37 1.07 -7.97
CA ASN A 334 -5.74 2.41 -8.09
C ASN A 334 -6.71 3.61 -8.22
N PHE A 335 -7.98 3.46 -7.96
CA PHE A 335 -9.01 4.46 -8.28
C PHE A 335 -8.78 5.87 -7.73
N PRO A 336 -8.29 6.11 -6.48
CA PRO A 336 -8.06 7.48 -6.02
C PRO A 336 -6.62 7.97 -6.24
N VAL A 337 -5.70 7.08 -6.63
CA VAL A 337 -4.25 7.39 -6.71
C VAL A 337 -3.82 7.66 -8.14
N HIS A 338 -4.35 6.90 -9.11
CA HIS A 338 -3.93 7.02 -10.49
C HIS A 338 -4.43 8.34 -11.14
N PRO A 339 -3.54 9.16 -11.73
CA PRO A 339 -3.92 10.45 -12.30
C PRO A 339 -5.06 10.39 -13.31
N GLY A 340 -5.08 9.36 -14.16
CA GLY A 340 -6.10 9.17 -15.17
C GLY A 340 -7.50 8.88 -14.60
N THR A 341 -7.60 8.24 -13.44
CA THR A 341 -8.88 7.99 -12.76
C THR A 341 -9.36 9.23 -12.03
N VAL A 342 -8.47 9.94 -11.35
CA VAL A 342 -8.79 11.21 -10.66
C VAL A 342 -9.28 12.27 -11.65
N ALA A 343 -8.65 12.35 -12.83
CA ALA A 343 -9.05 13.32 -13.86
C ALA A 343 -10.41 13.01 -14.51
N ARG A 344 -10.86 11.76 -14.49
CA ARG A 344 -12.02 11.30 -15.27
C ARG A 344 -13.22 10.93 -14.43
N PHE A 345 -13.02 10.34 -13.24
CA PHE A 345 -14.08 9.77 -12.43
C PHE A 345 -14.32 10.58 -11.15
N PRO A 346 -15.49 11.23 -11.02
CA PRO A 346 -15.86 11.95 -9.80
C PRO A 346 -15.80 11.09 -8.54
N GLN A 347 -16.04 9.77 -8.66
CA GLN A 347 -15.96 8.80 -7.58
C GLN A 347 -14.54 8.72 -6.97
N SER A 348 -13.50 8.87 -7.80
CA SER A 348 -12.10 8.91 -7.33
C SER A 348 -11.83 10.16 -6.49
N VAL A 349 -12.37 11.31 -6.92
CA VAL A 349 -12.27 12.57 -6.17
C VAL A 349 -13.06 12.51 -4.86
N ALA A 350 -14.27 11.94 -4.91
CA ALA A 350 -15.11 11.75 -3.71
C ALA A 350 -14.40 10.87 -2.68
N ALA A 351 -13.84 9.74 -3.11
CA ALA A 351 -13.09 8.85 -2.21
C ALA A 351 -11.87 9.55 -1.58
N LEU A 352 -11.11 10.33 -2.35
CA LEU A 352 -9.99 11.12 -1.82
C LEU A 352 -10.47 12.10 -0.73
N ASN A 353 -11.60 12.78 -0.95
CA ASN A 353 -12.19 13.69 0.03
C ASN A 353 -12.67 12.95 1.29
N ASP A 354 -13.24 11.75 1.15
CA ASP A 354 -13.64 10.89 2.27
C ASP A 354 -12.42 10.47 3.10
N PHE A 355 -11.32 10.10 2.46
CA PHE A 355 -10.06 9.76 3.15
C PHE A 355 -9.50 10.98 3.89
N ALA A 356 -9.49 12.14 3.23
CA ALA A 356 -9.06 13.39 3.85
C ALA A 356 -9.94 13.75 5.06
N GLN A 357 -11.26 13.59 4.95
CA GLN A 357 -12.19 13.83 6.06
C GLN A 357 -11.96 12.84 7.20
N TRP A 358 -11.78 11.55 6.88
CA TRP A 358 -11.50 10.53 7.88
C TRP A 358 -10.20 10.85 8.64
N LEU A 359 -9.13 11.24 7.94
CA LEU A 359 -7.87 11.66 8.53
C LEU A 359 -8.09 12.84 9.50
N ARG A 360 -8.77 13.90 9.08
CA ARG A 360 -9.06 15.07 9.95
C ARG A 360 -9.81 14.67 11.20
N THR A 361 -10.81 13.80 11.09
CA THR A 361 -11.65 13.37 12.22
C THR A 361 -10.86 12.57 13.25
N ASN A 362 -10.04 11.61 12.80
CA ASN A 362 -9.28 10.74 13.69
C ASN A 362 -8.05 11.44 14.31
N LEU A 363 -7.59 12.53 13.70
CA LEU A 363 -6.49 13.35 14.21
C LEU A 363 -6.93 14.41 15.22
N ALA A 364 -8.19 14.85 15.18
CA ALA A 364 -8.73 15.83 16.13
C ALA A 364 -8.79 15.29 17.57
N GLY A 365 -8.88 13.98 17.76
CA GLY A 365 -8.95 13.32 19.07
C GLY A 365 -7.61 12.90 19.67
N ALA A 366 -6.53 12.87 18.91
CA ALA A 366 -5.20 12.40 19.33
C ALA A 366 -4.41 13.41 20.19
N GLY A 367 -5.01 14.56 20.53
CA GLY A 367 -4.38 15.61 21.34
C GLY A 367 -4.81 15.66 22.82
N ARG A 368 -5.35 14.56 23.35
CA ARG A 368 -5.60 14.50 24.81
C ARG A 368 -4.38 13.97 25.55
N PRO A 369 -3.99 14.62 26.67
CA PRO A 369 -2.77 14.34 27.44
C PRO A 369 -2.75 12.95 28.03
#